data_1edecbf7935bf70f7eada15a945267e3
#
_entry.id   1edecbf7935bf70f7eada15a945267e3
#
_cell.length_a   1.000
_cell.length_b   1.000
_cell.length_c   1.000
_cell.angle_alpha   90.00
_cell.angle_beta   90.00
_cell.angle_gamma   90.00
#
_symmetry.space_group_name_H-M   'P 1'
#
loop_
_entity.id
_entity.type
_entity.pdbx_description
1 polymer ?
#
loop_
_entity_poly.entity_id
_entity_poly.type
_entity_poly.pdbx_seq_one_letter_code
_entity_poly.pdbx_strand_id
1 'polypeptide(L)'
;MERILIILVVNFILFFRTLKFSYVSDDIPTFQNPPKFKNKWHKLFLWLIASYKWKPQFDHLLTLAFHSLVGVFIYTAFGSNNVSFWAALLFSCNPANNQGSIWISGRGYVIPPLLLLISLSMPFLAPATLWAMGYFNLGFVSPLGLVGSKSAYLLALMPFIWWFWLKKFKKDVKFKANFEQVDEDKKFHLGKIILAIKTIGFYFALDLIPFRITFYHSYLQSLAGSGKQKAYTMKDKFFWIGLGIMIFWVFYSLHKWDTLSYGLWWFFIMIAPFSNLKRLHQEISERYLYAPLIGLMLALSYLIANYPLVLGVMLTIYITKFICVMRMFQDDYWIIEHAVIDDPKAWFAWHMRGMKRWEAQSYREALINWVMAK
;
A
#
# COMPACT_ATOMS: atom_id res chain seq x y z
N MET A 1 22.02 -17.39 4.21
CA MET A 1 22.20 -16.83 2.85
C MET A 1 21.22 -17.43 1.85
N GLU A 2 21.02 -18.74 1.83
CA GLU A 2 20.11 -19.43 0.91
C GLU A 2 18.70 -18.85 0.86
N ARG A 3 18.06 -18.64 1.99
CA ARG A 3 16.70 -18.07 2.06
C ARG A 3 16.59 -16.65 1.48
N ILE A 4 17.61 -15.82 1.67
CA ILE A 4 17.66 -14.49 1.03
C ILE A 4 17.73 -14.64 -0.48
N LEU A 5 18.55 -15.57 -0.99
CA LEU A 5 18.64 -15.81 -2.42
C LEU A 5 17.30 -16.29 -2.99
N ILE A 6 16.58 -17.18 -2.30
CA ILE A 6 15.24 -17.62 -2.72
C ILE A 6 14.27 -16.43 -2.81
N ILE A 7 14.23 -15.53 -1.80
CA ILE A 7 13.38 -14.35 -1.82
C ILE A 7 13.70 -13.46 -3.03
N LEU A 8 14.99 -13.21 -3.29
CA LEU A 8 15.43 -12.39 -4.43
C LEU A 8 15.06 -13.04 -5.78
N VAL A 9 15.28 -14.34 -5.93
CA VAL A 9 14.98 -15.09 -7.16
C VAL A 9 13.46 -15.09 -7.41
N VAL A 10 12.64 -15.36 -6.40
CA VAL A 10 11.17 -15.34 -6.51
C VAL A 10 10.69 -13.96 -6.95
N ASN A 11 11.15 -12.89 -6.32
CA ASN A 11 10.82 -11.54 -6.74
C ASN A 11 11.25 -11.26 -8.18
N PHE A 12 12.48 -11.61 -8.55
CA PHE A 12 12.96 -11.41 -9.91
C PHE A 12 12.10 -12.15 -10.94
N ILE A 13 11.79 -13.43 -10.71
CA ILE A 13 10.97 -14.24 -11.63
C ILE A 13 9.57 -13.66 -11.77
N LEU A 14 8.93 -13.22 -10.67
CA LEU A 14 7.59 -12.66 -10.71
C LEU A 14 7.53 -11.33 -11.44
N PHE A 15 8.51 -10.47 -11.21
CA PHE A 15 8.45 -9.08 -11.65
C PHE A 15 9.26 -8.77 -12.92
N PHE A 16 10.09 -9.68 -13.44
CA PHE A 16 10.97 -9.37 -14.57
C PHE A 16 10.20 -8.88 -15.82
N ARG A 17 8.94 -9.32 -15.99
CA ARG A 17 8.06 -8.86 -17.09
C ARG A 17 7.73 -7.39 -17.00
N THR A 18 7.68 -6.82 -15.79
CA THR A 18 7.37 -5.39 -15.59
C THR A 18 8.43 -4.48 -16.20
N LEU A 19 9.65 -4.97 -16.40
CA LEU A 19 10.72 -4.23 -17.08
C LEU A 19 10.36 -3.82 -18.52
N LYS A 20 9.33 -4.43 -19.11
CA LYS A 20 8.82 -4.08 -20.45
C LYS A 20 7.61 -3.15 -20.42
N PHE A 21 7.12 -2.77 -19.24
CA PHE A 21 5.93 -1.94 -19.10
C PHE A 21 6.24 -0.46 -19.35
N SER A 22 5.22 0.25 -19.81
CA SER A 22 5.26 1.69 -20.01
C SER A 22 4.96 2.45 -18.71
N TYR A 23 5.07 3.77 -18.77
CA TYR A 23 4.51 4.65 -17.73
C TYR A 23 3.00 4.64 -17.80
N VAL A 24 2.35 4.67 -16.64
CA VAL A 24 0.90 4.58 -16.55
C VAL A 24 0.34 5.58 -15.53
N SER A 25 -0.90 6.03 -15.74
CA SER A 25 -1.61 6.92 -14.83
C SER A 25 -0.79 8.17 -14.47
N ASP A 26 -0.59 8.46 -13.19
CA ASP A 26 0.12 9.62 -12.67
C ASP A 26 1.62 9.65 -13.05
N ASP A 27 2.18 8.54 -13.56
CA ASP A 27 3.57 8.51 -14.04
C ASP A 27 3.72 9.44 -15.25
N ILE A 28 2.75 9.43 -16.18
CA ILE A 28 2.82 10.16 -17.45
C ILE A 28 2.94 11.68 -17.23
N PRO A 29 2.01 12.37 -16.52
CA PRO A 29 2.12 13.80 -16.28
C PRO A 29 3.31 14.16 -15.40
N THR A 30 3.72 13.28 -14.49
CA THR A 30 4.89 13.48 -13.62
C THR A 30 6.19 13.45 -14.41
N PHE A 31 6.28 12.61 -15.45
CA PHE A 31 7.42 12.55 -16.36
C PHE A 31 7.46 13.71 -17.34
N GLN A 32 6.31 14.07 -17.91
CA GLN A 32 6.23 15.15 -18.89
C GLN A 32 6.52 16.52 -18.25
N ASN A 33 6.03 16.74 -17.04
CA ASN A 33 6.17 17.98 -16.29
C ASN A 33 6.67 17.72 -14.86
N PRO A 34 7.96 17.39 -14.69
CA PRO A 34 8.49 17.07 -13.38
C PRO A 34 8.39 18.30 -12.46
N PRO A 35 7.96 18.11 -11.21
CA PRO A 35 7.80 19.20 -10.27
C PRO A 35 9.16 19.91 -10.05
N LYS A 36 9.14 21.25 -10.13
CA LYS A 36 10.32 22.09 -9.91
C LYS A 36 10.53 22.28 -8.41
N PHE A 37 11.57 21.67 -7.85
CA PHE A 37 11.91 21.84 -6.44
C PHE A 37 13.15 22.72 -6.28
N LYS A 38 13.06 23.68 -5.37
CA LYS A 38 14.19 24.57 -5.03
C LYS A 38 15.24 23.86 -4.17
N ASN A 39 14.84 22.86 -3.38
CA ASN A 39 15.72 22.16 -2.44
C ASN A 39 16.33 20.90 -3.05
N LYS A 40 17.67 20.73 -2.93
CA LYS A 40 18.42 19.57 -3.43
C LYS A 40 17.96 18.24 -2.81
N TRP A 41 17.57 18.25 -1.54
CA TRP A 41 17.06 17.05 -0.85
C TRP A 41 15.71 16.60 -1.39
N HIS A 42 14.81 17.55 -1.70
CA HIS A 42 13.56 17.23 -2.37
C HIS A 42 13.80 16.59 -3.74
N LYS A 43 14.79 17.07 -4.50
CA LYS A 43 15.16 16.44 -5.78
C LYS A 43 15.66 15.02 -5.59
N LEU A 44 16.46 14.74 -4.55
CA LEU A 44 16.96 13.40 -4.26
C LEU A 44 15.81 12.45 -3.89
N PHE A 45 14.91 12.87 -2.99
CA PHE A 45 13.78 12.02 -2.58
C PHE A 45 12.79 11.78 -3.72
N LEU A 46 12.55 12.77 -4.56
CA LEU A 46 11.75 12.58 -5.75
C LEU A 46 12.43 11.66 -6.76
N TRP A 47 13.74 11.73 -6.88
CA TRP A 47 14.47 10.80 -7.71
C TRP A 47 14.33 9.34 -7.21
N LEU A 48 14.25 9.12 -5.91
CA LEU A 48 13.96 7.81 -5.34
C LEU A 48 12.51 7.37 -5.62
N ILE A 49 11.55 8.31 -5.65
CA ILE A 49 10.14 8.01 -5.92
C ILE A 49 9.89 7.84 -7.41
N ALA A 50 10.44 8.72 -8.25
CA ALA A 50 10.31 8.68 -9.70
C ALA A 50 11.56 9.31 -10.36
N SER A 51 12.26 8.54 -11.14
CA SER A 51 13.54 8.94 -11.76
C SER A 51 13.31 9.71 -13.05
N TYR A 52 12.88 10.94 -12.97
CA TYR A 52 12.39 11.85 -14.02
C TYR A 52 13.15 11.94 -15.36
N LYS A 53 14.21 11.20 -15.56
CA LYS A 53 15.02 11.26 -16.78
C LYS A 53 15.35 9.88 -17.35
N TRP A 54 14.85 8.82 -16.75
CA TRP A 54 15.21 7.47 -17.15
C TRP A 54 14.09 6.83 -17.99
N LYS A 55 14.46 5.76 -18.66
CA LYS A 55 13.49 4.95 -19.40
C LYS A 55 12.61 4.16 -18.42
N PRO A 56 11.35 3.84 -18.76
CA PRO A 56 10.44 3.07 -17.89
C PRO A 56 11.07 1.80 -17.33
N GLN A 57 11.88 1.11 -18.14
CA GLN A 57 12.57 -0.13 -17.75
C GLN A 57 13.44 0.05 -16.50
N PHE A 58 14.14 1.19 -16.42
CA PHE A 58 15.01 1.48 -15.30
C PHE A 58 14.24 1.79 -14.03
N ASP A 59 13.12 2.49 -14.18
CA ASP A 59 12.22 2.78 -13.08
C ASP A 59 11.55 1.53 -12.53
N HIS A 60 11.11 0.63 -13.39
CA HIS A 60 10.60 -0.68 -12.98
C HIS A 60 11.67 -1.55 -12.32
N LEU A 61 12.92 -1.53 -12.82
CA LEU A 61 14.04 -2.22 -12.17
C LEU A 61 14.29 -1.69 -10.75
N LEU A 62 14.26 -0.37 -10.57
CA LEU A 62 14.42 0.25 -9.25
C LEU A 62 13.26 -0.12 -8.32
N THR A 63 12.01 -0.14 -8.82
CA THR A 63 10.84 -0.57 -8.04
C THR A 63 10.96 -2.02 -7.63
N LEU A 64 11.38 -2.91 -8.55
CA LEU A 64 11.67 -4.31 -8.26
C LEU A 64 12.75 -4.46 -7.19
N ALA A 65 13.84 -3.69 -7.30
CA ALA A 65 14.92 -3.72 -6.31
C ALA A 65 14.40 -3.32 -4.91
N PHE A 66 13.63 -2.24 -4.80
CA PHE A 66 13.05 -1.83 -3.51
C PHE A 66 12.08 -2.86 -2.97
N HIS A 67 11.21 -3.43 -3.80
CA HIS A 67 10.28 -4.48 -3.37
C HIS A 67 11.01 -5.73 -2.90
N SER A 68 12.05 -6.16 -3.62
CA SER A 68 12.89 -7.29 -3.24
C SER A 68 13.61 -7.05 -1.91
N LEU A 69 14.12 -5.83 -1.70
CA LEU A 69 14.73 -5.44 -0.43
C LEU A 69 13.71 -5.46 0.72
N VAL A 70 12.45 -5.03 0.49
CA VAL A 70 11.40 -5.18 1.53
C VAL A 70 11.24 -6.64 1.92
N GLY A 71 11.17 -7.58 0.96
CA GLY A 71 11.12 -9.01 1.26
C GLY A 71 12.31 -9.51 2.07
N VAL A 72 13.54 -9.11 1.71
CA VAL A 72 14.76 -9.46 2.46
C VAL A 72 14.69 -8.88 3.88
N PHE A 73 14.29 -7.63 4.03
CA PHE A 73 14.23 -6.99 5.35
C PHE A 73 13.06 -7.47 6.22
N ILE A 74 11.95 -7.97 5.63
CA ILE A 74 10.94 -8.73 6.40
C ILE A 74 11.61 -9.97 7.01
N TYR A 75 12.38 -10.72 6.24
CA TYR A 75 13.06 -11.90 6.73
C TYR A 75 14.05 -11.57 7.86
N THR A 76 14.89 -10.55 7.70
CA THR A 76 15.94 -10.21 8.65
C THR A 76 15.44 -9.48 9.89
N ALA A 77 14.47 -8.56 9.74
CA ALA A 77 13.93 -7.78 10.85
C ALA A 77 13.16 -8.63 11.87
N PHE A 78 12.53 -9.71 11.42
CA PHE A 78 11.71 -10.57 12.28
C PHE A 78 12.42 -11.89 12.65
N GLY A 79 13.75 -11.88 12.76
CA GLY A 79 14.55 -12.91 13.41
C GLY A 79 15.11 -13.99 12.51
N SER A 80 15.06 -13.85 11.18
CA SER A 80 15.67 -14.78 10.20
C SER A 80 15.29 -16.25 10.40
N ASN A 81 14.06 -16.50 10.82
CA ASN A 81 13.52 -17.82 11.14
C ASN A 81 12.55 -18.33 10.04
N ASN A 82 11.87 -19.43 10.30
CA ASN A 82 10.93 -20.03 9.34
C ASN A 82 9.69 -19.16 9.12
N VAL A 83 9.16 -18.54 10.19
CA VAL A 83 7.99 -17.67 10.14
C VAL A 83 8.26 -16.43 9.29
N SER A 84 9.39 -15.74 9.56
CA SER A 84 9.76 -14.55 8.80
C SER A 84 10.11 -14.84 7.34
N PHE A 85 10.64 -16.04 7.04
CA PHE A 85 10.88 -16.47 5.66
C PHE A 85 9.57 -16.64 4.88
N TRP A 86 8.59 -17.34 5.45
CA TRP A 86 7.29 -17.50 4.80
C TRP A 86 6.53 -16.19 4.72
N ALA A 87 6.64 -15.34 5.73
CA ALA A 87 6.07 -13.99 5.69
C ALA A 87 6.62 -13.17 4.52
N ALA A 88 7.93 -13.22 4.30
CA ALA A 88 8.57 -12.54 3.18
C ALA A 88 8.11 -13.08 1.82
N LEU A 89 7.96 -14.40 1.66
CA LEU A 89 7.49 -15.01 0.42
C LEU A 89 6.00 -14.71 0.17
N LEU A 90 5.14 -14.88 1.17
CA LEU A 90 3.71 -14.55 1.07
C LEU A 90 3.50 -13.08 0.74
N PHE A 91 4.24 -12.18 1.39
CA PHE A 91 4.23 -10.76 1.08
C PHE A 91 4.65 -10.49 -0.36
N SER A 92 5.78 -11.07 -0.81
CA SER A 92 6.31 -10.86 -2.16
C SER A 92 5.35 -11.33 -3.25
N CYS A 93 4.63 -12.43 -3.01
CA CYS A 93 3.71 -13.02 -3.98
C CYS A 93 2.29 -12.47 -3.89
N ASN A 94 1.93 -11.71 -2.84
CA ASN A 94 0.55 -11.25 -2.64
C ASN A 94 0.18 -10.19 -3.68
N PRO A 95 -0.89 -10.40 -4.47
CA PRO A 95 -1.30 -9.45 -5.50
C PRO A 95 -1.85 -8.13 -4.95
N ALA A 96 -2.21 -8.03 -3.66
CA ALA A 96 -2.66 -6.78 -3.05
C ALA A 96 -1.56 -5.72 -2.97
N ASN A 97 -0.28 -6.09 -3.11
CA ASN A 97 0.83 -5.14 -3.12
C ASN A 97 1.16 -4.56 -4.51
N ASN A 98 0.42 -4.94 -5.57
CA ASN A 98 0.71 -4.63 -6.96
C ASN A 98 0.89 -3.13 -7.25
N GLN A 99 0.02 -2.28 -6.70
CA GLN A 99 0.10 -0.83 -6.90
C GLN A 99 1.37 -0.23 -6.27
N GLY A 100 1.88 -0.79 -5.19
CA GLY A 100 3.16 -0.39 -4.61
C GLY A 100 4.36 -0.93 -5.38
N SER A 101 4.29 -2.21 -5.78
CA SER A 101 5.42 -2.96 -6.32
C SER A 101 5.59 -2.87 -7.84
N ILE A 102 4.56 -2.48 -8.60
CA ILE A 102 4.61 -2.40 -10.06
C ILE A 102 4.46 -0.96 -10.55
N TRP A 103 3.48 -0.21 -10.04
CA TRP A 103 3.25 1.18 -10.42
C TRP A 103 4.38 2.08 -9.91
N ILE A 104 5.00 2.86 -10.79
CA ILE A 104 6.19 3.64 -10.45
C ILE A 104 5.86 4.73 -9.42
N SER A 105 4.76 5.46 -9.59
CA SER A 105 4.30 6.44 -8.59
C SER A 105 3.91 5.79 -7.25
N GLY A 106 3.67 4.49 -7.24
CA GLY A 106 3.43 3.67 -6.04
C GLY A 106 4.65 3.51 -5.12
N ARG A 107 5.87 3.79 -5.59
CA ARG A 107 7.11 3.69 -4.77
C ARG A 107 7.04 4.50 -3.48
N GLY A 108 6.27 5.58 -3.45
CA GLY A 108 6.03 6.35 -2.24
C GLY A 108 5.43 5.54 -1.08
N TYR A 109 4.81 4.39 -1.38
CA TYR A 109 4.27 3.45 -0.39
C TYR A 109 5.23 2.30 -0.06
N VAL A 110 6.26 2.07 -0.90
CA VAL A 110 7.29 1.02 -0.72
C VAL A 110 8.43 1.51 0.18
N ILE A 111 8.90 2.73 -0.07
CA ILE A 111 10.09 3.27 0.58
C ILE A 111 9.93 3.44 2.10
N PRO A 112 8.82 3.98 2.64
CA PRO A 112 8.68 4.14 4.09
C PRO A 112 8.75 2.82 4.87
N PRO A 113 8.01 1.75 4.51
CA PRO A 113 8.14 0.47 5.21
C PRO A 113 9.51 -0.16 5.02
N LEU A 114 10.19 0.03 3.87
CA LEU A 114 11.57 -0.40 3.69
C LEU A 114 12.50 0.27 4.70
N LEU A 115 12.41 1.59 4.85
CA LEU A 115 13.22 2.35 5.81
C LEU A 115 12.94 1.91 7.25
N LEU A 116 11.68 1.61 7.60
CA LEU A 116 11.30 1.09 8.89
C LEU A 116 11.93 -0.29 9.15
N LEU A 117 11.85 -1.20 8.17
CA LEU A 117 12.43 -2.55 8.27
C LEU A 117 13.96 -2.49 8.37
N ILE A 118 14.61 -1.57 7.65
CA ILE A 118 16.06 -1.32 7.78
C ILE A 118 16.38 -0.87 9.21
N SER A 119 15.58 0.03 9.80
CA SER A 119 15.79 0.49 11.16
C SER A 119 15.69 -0.63 12.19
N LEU A 120 14.78 -1.59 11.98
CA LEU A 120 14.63 -2.77 12.83
C LEU A 120 15.77 -3.77 12.67
N SER A 121 16.23 -4.00 11.42
CA SER A 121 17.30 -4.95 11.12
C SER A 121 18.69 -4.40 11.47
N MET A 122 18.88 -3.10 11.36
CA MET A 122 20.16 -2.38 11.52
C MET A 122 19.95 -1.17 12.44
N PRO A 123 19.85 -1.37 13.77
CA PRO A 123 19.50 -0.30 14.72
C PRO A 123 20.43 0.92 14.67
N PHE A 124 21.69 0.75 14.28
CA PHE A 124 22.65 1.85 14.12
C PHE A 124 22.28 2.81 12.96
N LEU A 125 21.50 2.36 11.97
CA LEU A 125 20.95 3.20 10.88
C LEU A 125 19.61 3.83 11.26
N ALA A 126 18.97 3.43 12.36
CA ALA A 126 17.64 3.89 12.75
C ALA A 126 17.48 5.43 12.73
N PRO A 127 18.41 6.24 13.27
CA PRO A 127 18.26 7.69 13.23
C PRO A 127 18.14 8.24 11.80
N ALA A 128 18.95 7.74 10.86
CA ALA A 128 18.96 8.19 9.49
C ALA A 128 17.73 7.72 8.71
N THR A 129 17.34 6.44 8.86
CA THR A 129 16.20 5.85 8.16
C THR A 129 14.87 6.40 8.66
N LEU A 130 14.71 6.59 9.97
CA LEU A 130 13.50 7.18 10.54
C LEU A 130 13.40 8.66 10.21
N TRP A 131 14.51 9.38 10.13
CA TRP A 131 14.54 10.74 9.63
C TRP A 131 14.10 10.80 8.16
N ALA A 132 14.60 9.90 7.31
CA ALA A 132 14.21 9.81 5.92
C ALA A 132 12.70 9.47 5.75
N MET A 133 12.12 8.64 6.62
CA MET A 133 10.68 8.35 6.63
C MET A 133 9.82 9.59 6.82
N GLY A 134 10.30 10.60 7.50
CA GLY A 134 9.59 11.86 7.65
C GLY A 134 9.25 12.54 6.33
N TYR A 135 9.96 12.28 5.24
CA TYR A 135 9.60 12.77 3.89
C TYR A 135 8.38 12.08 3.31
N PHE A 136 7.96 10.96 3.88
CA PHE A 136 6.85 10.15 3.41
C PHE A 136 5.67 10.23 4.38
N ASN A 137 4.48 9.95 3.88
CA ASN A 137 3.26 10.05 4.67
C ASN A 137 3.16 9.09 5.87
N LEU A 138 4.05 8.10 5.94
CA LEU A 138 4.13 7.14 7.05
C LEU A 138 5.15 7.53 8.14
N GLY A 139 5.69 8.74 8.11
CA GLY A 139 6.63 9.21 9.12
C GLY A 139 6.13 9.15 10.57
N PHE A 140 4.80 9.19 10.79
CA PHE A 140 4.20 9.06 12.13
C PHE A 140 4.36 7.68 12.75
N VAL A 141 4.62 6.62 11.95
CA VAL A 141 4.87 5.26 12.47
C VAL A 141 6.34 5.00 12.77
N SER A 142 7.20 5.97 12.55
CA SER A 142 8.64 5.86 12.87
C SER A 142 8.95 5.36 14.29
N PRO A 143 8.15 5.64 15.35
CA PRO A 143 8.38 5.08 16.68
C PRO A 143 8.36 3.56 16.73
N LEU A 144 7.66 2.87 15.79
CA LEU A 144 7.66 1.41 15.74
C LEU A 144 9.06 0.82 15.47
N GLY A 145 9.90 1.55 14.72
CA GLY A 145 11.30 1.14 14.49
C GLY A 145 12.15 1.06 15.74
N LEU A 146 11.68 1.61 16.84
CA LEU A 146 12.39 1.64 18.13
C LEU A 146 11.90 0.56 19.10
N VAL A 147 10.72 -0.01 18.88
CA VAL A 147 10.11 -1.02 19.77
C VAL A 147 10.96 -2.31 19.81
N GLY A 148 11.65 -2.63 18.73
CA GLY A 148 12.54 -3.80 18.67
C GLY A 148 14.01 -3.51 18.95
N SER A 149 14.42 -2.25 19.14
CA SER A 149 15.81 -1.87 19.36
C SER A 149 16.12 -1.73 20.85
N LYS A 150 17.30 -2.25 21.27
CA LYS A 150 17.82 -2.01 22.63
C LYS A 150 18.19 -0.53 22.87
N SER A 151 17.93 0.33 21.90
CA SER A 151 18.28 1.76 21.89
C SER A 151 17.10 2.63 22.35
N ALA A 152 16.52 2.32 23.53
CA ALA A 152 15.40 3.08 24.12
C ALA A 152 15.69 4.59 24.30
N TYR A 153 16.98 4.97 24.39
CA TYR A 153 17.39 6.39 24.47
C TYR A 153 17.15 7.16 23.16
N LEU A 154 17.08 6.49 22.00
CA LEU A 154 16.71 7.14 20.74
C LEU A 154 15.23 7.52 20.71
N LEU A 155 14.37 6.87 21.52
CA LEU A 155 12.97 7.25 21.71
C LEU A 155 12.81 8.67 22.24
N ALA A 156 13.71 9.11 23.12
CA ALA A 156 13.69 10.46 23.68
C ALA A 156 14.06 11.54 22.66
N LEU A 157 14.86 11.20 21.64
CA LEU A 157 15.27 12.13 20.58
C LEU A 157 14.25 12.21 19.43
N MET A 158 13.44 11.17 19.22
CA MET A 158 12.50 11.10 18.10
C MET A 158 11.44 12.20 18.08
N PRO A 159 10.76 12.56 19.19
CA PRO A 159 9.83 13.68 19.22
C PRO A 159 10.49 15.01 18.86
N PHE A 160 11.75 15.20 19.26
CA PHE A 160 12.51 16.42 18.97
C PHE A 160 12.93 16.48 17.49
N ILE A 161 13.44 15.39 16.94
CA ILE A 161 13.79 15.25 15.52
C ILE A 161 12.56 15.44 14.68
N TRP A 162 11.43 14.83 15.03
CA TRP A 162 10.18 14.92 14.33
C TRP A 162 9.58 16.34 14.37
N TRP A 163 9.61 17.01 15.55
CA TRP A 163 9.17 18.38 15.73
C TRP A 163 10.01 19.37 14.93
N PHE A 164 11.35 19.24 14.97
CA PHE A 164 12.29 20.06 14.21
C PHE A 164 12.05 19.88 12.70
N TRP A 165 11.81 18.66 12.27
CA TRP A 165 11.50 18.30 10.91
C TRP A 165 10.19 18.91 10.43
N LEU A 166 9.11 18.74 11.15
CA LEU A 166 7.80 19.33 10.82
C LEU A 166 7.88 20.86 10.73
N LYS A 167 8.64 21.51 11.61
CA LYS A 167 8.76 22.97 11.62
C LYS A 167 9.59 23.54 10.47
N LYS A 168 10.65 22.83 10.06
CA LYS A 168 11.58 23.30 9.01
C LYS A 168 11.09 22.95 7.61
N PHE A 169 10.46 21.83 7.41
CA PHE A 169 10.11 21.29 6.08
C PHE A 169 8.65 21.51 5.68
N LYS A 170 7.73 21.63 6.61
CA LYS A 170 6.32 21.93 6.29
C LYS A 170 6.12 23.31 5.64
N LYS A 171 7.04 24.25 5.84
CA LYS A 171 6.99 25.57 5.21
C LYS A 171 7.35 25.54 3.71
N ASP A 172 8.19 24.58 3.29
CA ASP A 172 8.71 24.52 1.92
C ASP A 172 8.04 23.46 1.05
N VAL A 173 7.35 22.50 1.69
CA VAL A 173 6.67 21.42 1.01
C VAL A 173 5.18 21.64 1.14
N LYS A 174 4.61 22.44 0.27
CA LYS A 174 3.28 22.14 -0.26
C LYS A 174 3.42 20.87 -1.12
N PHE A 175 3.91 19.79 -0.52
CA PHE A 175 3.63 18.46 -0.97
C PHE A 175 2.13 18.35 -0.72
N LYS A 176 1.34 18.73 -1.68
CA LYS A 176 0.02 18.17 -1.86
C LYS A 176 0.31 16.69 -2.13
N ALA A 177 0.65 15.97 -1.06
CA ALA A 177 0.41 14.55 -1.05
C ALA A 177 -1.02 14.42 -1.55
N ASN A 178 -1.31 13.49 -2.44
CA ASN A 178 -2.64 13.21 -2.95
C ASN A 178 -3.64 12.75 -1.86
N PHE A 179 -3.39 13.14 -0.62
CA PHE A 179 -4.30 13.19 0.50
C PHE A 179 -5.06 14.53 0.47
N GLU A 180 -5.61 14.93 -0.68
CA GLU A 180 -6.72 15.86 -0.67
C GLU A 180 -7.86 15.12 0.05
N GLN A 181 -7.86 15.31 1.36
CA GLN A 181 -8.94 14.88 2.21
C GLN A 181 -10.14 15.71 1.79
N VAL A 182 -10.99 15.13 0.97
CA VAL A 182 -12.29 15.70 0.62
C VAL A 182 -13.20 15.49 1.83
N ASP A 183 -12.90 16.16 2.91
CA ASP A 183 -13.73 16.12 4.11
C ASP A 183 -14.76 17.24 4.02
N GLU A 184 -15.82 17.01 3.24
CA GLU A 184 -17.00 17.89 3.26
C GLU A 184 -17.64 17.94 4.65
N ASP A 185 -17.42 16.89 5.45
CA ASP A 185 -17.97 16.72 6.78
C ASP A 185 -16.86 16.87 7.82
N LYS A 186 -16.57 18.13 8.22
CA LYS A 186 -15.52 18.44 9.20
C LYS A 186 -15.81 17.88 10.60
N LYS A 187 -17.08 17.52 10.89
CA LYS A 187 -17.47 17.01 12.21
C LYS A 187 -17.25 15.51 12.33
N PHE A 188 -16.70 15.08 13.47
CA PHE A 188 -16.62 13.67 13.84
C PHE A 188 -18.02 13.16 14.21
N HIS A 189 -18.43 12.03 13.66
CA HIS A 189 -19.70 11.37 13.98
C HIS A 189 -19.55 9.84 13.92
N LEU A 190 -20.48 9.12 14.55
CA LEU A 190 -20.43 7.65 14.66
C LEU A 190 -20.32 6.93 13.29
N GLY A 191 -20.93 7.50 12.24
CA GLY A 191 -20.81 6.94 10.90
C GLY A 191 -19.37 6.84 10.40
N LYS A 192 -18.46 7.74 10.79
CA LYS A 192 -17.04 7.65 10.43
C LYS A 192 -16.34 6.45 11.08
N ILE A 193 -16.74 6.09 12.30
CA ILE A 193 -16.24 4.89 12.99
C ILE A 193 -16.71 3.64 12.24
N ILE A 194 -18.00 3.57 11.89
CA ILE A 194 -18.55 2.45 11.11
C ILE A 194 -17.82 2.32 9.79
N LEU A 195 -17.58 3.43 9.10
CA LEU A 195 -16.83 3.46 7.84
C LEU A 195 -15.39 2.94 8.01
N ALA A 196 -14.71 3.37 9.08
CA ALA A 196 -13.35 2.93 9.36
C ALA A 196 -13.30 1.41 9.63
N ILE A 197 -14.22 0.88 10.42
CA ILE A 197 -14.33 -0.56 10.70
C ILE A 197 -14.58 -1.34 9.40
N LYS A 198 -15.50 -0.87 8.54
CA LYS A 198 -15.78 -1.48 7.23
C LYS A 198 -14.54 -1.47 6.32
N THR A 199 -13.84 -0.35 6.27
CA THR A 199 -12.61 -0.21 5.47
C THR A 199 -11.54 -1.19 5.93
N ILE A 200 -11.31 -1.30 7.24
CA ILE A 200 -10.36 -2.26 7.82
C ILE A 200 -10.77 -3.69 7.49
N GLY A 201 -12.06 -4.04 7.65
CA GLY A 201 -12.55 -5.37 7.31
C GLY A 201 -12.45 -5.72 5.83
N PHE A 202 -12.67 -4.76 4.95
CA PHE A 202 -12.48 -4.94 3.50
C PHE A 202 -11.01 -5.21 3.18
N TYR A 203 -10.11 -4.39 3.70
CA TYR A 203 -8.67 -4.54 3.48
C TYR A 203 -8.12 -5.84 4.08
N PHE A 204 -8.53 -6.20 5.28
CA PHE A 204 -8.16 -7.47 5.89
C PHE A 204 -8.56 -8.66 5.03
N ALA A 205 -9.80 -8.67 4.52
CA ALA A 205 -10.28 -9.72 3.64
C ALA A 205 -9.55 -9.75 2.30
N LEU A 206 -9.25 -8.57 1.72
CA LEU A 206 -8.53 -8.45 0.45
C LEU A 206 -7.08 -8.93 0.55
N ASP A 207 -6.42 -8.66 1.66
CA ASP A 207 -5.04 -9.07 1.91
C ASP A 207 -4.89 -10.59 2.07
N LEU A 208 -5.87 -11.23 2.73
CA LEU A 208 -5.88 -12.69 2.91
C LEU A 208 -6.34 -13.43 1.67
N ILE A 209 -7.41 -12.94 1.05
CA ILE A 209 -8.03 -13.54 -0.14
C ILE A 209 -8.17 -12.45 -1.19
N PRO A 210 -7.26 -12.39 -2.18
CA PRO A 210 -7.25 -11.32 -3.20
C PRO A 210 -8.38 -11.51 -4.23
N PHE A 211 -9.63 -11.41 -3.76
CA PHE A 211 -10.84 -11.68 -4.54
C PHE A 211 -11.11 -10.62 -5.61
N ARG A 212 -10.73 -9.37 -5.36
CA ARG A 212 -10.93 -8.25 -6.29
C ARG A 212 -9.75 -7.29 -6.23
N ILE A 213 -8.82 -7.44 -7.13
CA ILE A 213 -7.65 -6.57 -7.27
C ILE A 213 -7.88 -5.72 -8.51
N THR A 214 -8.02 -4.41 -8.33
CA THR A 214 -8.30 -3.47 -9.42
C THR A 214 -7.79 -2.08 -9.08
N PHE A 215 -7.48 -1.26 -10.09
CA PHE A 215 -6.98 0.10 -9.86
C PHE A 215 -8.06 1.04 -9.30
N TYR A 216 -9.33 0.81 -9.64
CA TYR A 216 -10.49 1.58 -9.19
C TYR A 216 -11.53 0.66 -8.56
N HIS A 217 -11.80 0.86 -7.27
CA HIS A 217 -12.81 0.11 -6.53
C HIS A 217 -14.16 0.82 -6.46
N SER A 218 -15.24 0.10 -6.68
CA SER A 218 -16.60 0.61 -6.45
C SER A 218 -16.98 0.63 -4.96
N TYR A 219 -16.31 -0.18 -4.16
CA TYR A 219 -16.60 -0.26 -2.73
C TYR A 219 -16.31 1.08 -2.06
N LEU A 220 -17.30 1.65 -1.40
CA LEU A 220 -17.30 2.98 -0.77
C LEU A 220 -17.31 4.18 -1.74
N GLN A 221 -17.14 4.03 -3.05
CA GLN A 221 -17.25 5.16 -4.00
C GLN A 221 -18.61 5.87 -3.96
N SER A 222 -19.64 5.20 -3.46
CA SER A 222 -20.98 5.78 -3.27
C SER A 222 -21.07 6.85 -2.16
N LEU A 223 -19.95 7.22 -1.55
CA LEU A 223 -19.88 8.34 -0.59
C LEU A 223 -20.10 9.71 -1.26
N ALA A 224 -19.88 9.83 -2.56
CA ALA A 224 -20.22 11.00 -3.33
C ALA A 224 -21.69 10.92 -3.78
N GLY A 225 -22.59 11.67 -3.13
CA GLY A 225 -24.01 11.75 -3.52
C GLY A 225 -24.96 10.95 -2.62
N SER A 226 -26.07 10.45 -3.20
CA SER A 226 -27.14 9.75 -2.47
C SER A 226 -26.76 8.44 -1.77
N GLY A 227 -25.56 7.94 -2.03
CA GLY A 227 -24.99 6.74 -1.42
C GLY A 227 -24.45 6.90 0.00
N LYS A 228 -24.36 8.13 0.55
CA LYS A 228 -23.82 8.40 1.89
C LYS A 228 -24.45 7.51 2.98
N GLN A 229 -25.76 7.32 2.95
CA GLN A 229 -26.45 6.48 3.96
C GLN A 229 -26.02 5.01 3.92
N LYS A 230 -25.73 4.45 2.74
CA LYS A 230 -25.30 3.06 2.61
C LYS A 230 -23.88 2.83 3.14
N ALA A 231 -23.02 3.84 3.06
CA ALA A 231 -21.65 3.73 3.55
C ALA A 231 -21.60 3.63 5.08
N TYR A 232 -22.50 4.31 5.79
CA TYR A 232 -22.55 4.36 7.25
C TYR A 232 -23.44 3.27 7.89
N THR A 233 -23.89 2.26 7.14
CA THR A 233 -24.69 1.16 7.68
C THR A 233 -23.84 0.00 8.17
N MET A 234 -24.25 -0.63 9.25
CA MET A 234 -23.65 -1.89 9.77
C MET A 234 -24.10 -3.12 8.98
N LYS A 235 -25.06 -2.98 8.05
CA LYS A 235 -25.56 -4.08 7.19
C LYS A 235 -24.58 -4.44 6.09
N ASP A 236 -23.34 -4.75 6.44
CA ASP A 236 -22.26 -5.05 5.50
C ASP A 236 -21.33 -6.09 6.12
N LYS A 237 -21.04 -7.17 5.38
CA LYS A 237 -20.16 -8.23 5.86
C LYS A 237 -18.78 -7.73 6.31
N PHE A 238 -18.24 -6.73 5.63
CA PHE A 238 -16.93 -6.16 5.96
C PHE A 238 -16.94 -5.37 7.28
N PHE A 239 -18.08 -4.81 7.70
CA PHE A 239 -18.22 -4.26 9.05
C PHE A 239 -17.99 -5.33 10.10
N TRP A 240 -18.64 -6.49 9.96
CA TRP A 240 -18.55 -7.58 10.94
C TRP A 240 -17.18 -8.25 10.91
N ILE A 241 -16.55 -8.39 9.73
CA ILE A 241 -15.16 -8.85 9.61
C ILE A 241 -14.22 -7.89 10.34
N GLY A 242 -14.33 -6.57 10.07
CA GLY A 242 -13.50 -5.56 10.70
C GLY A 242 -13.67 -5.52 12.22
N LEU A 243 -14.91 -5.55 12.69
CA LEU A 243 -15.22 -5.59 14.12
C LEU A 243 -14.67 -6.86 14.77
N GLY A 244 -14.89 -8.02 14.17
CA GLY A 244 -14.41 -9.31 14.69
C GLY A 244 -12.90 -9.37 14.81
N ILE A 245 -12.15 -8.94 13.78
CA ILE A 245 -10.68 -8.95 13.83
C ILE A 245 -10.13 -7.92 14.83
N MET A 246 -10.78 -6.76 14.99
CA MET A 246 -10.38 -5.77 15.99
C MET A 246 -10.60 -6.30 17.42
N ILE A 247 -11.73 -6.93 17.68
CA ILE A 247 -12.02 -7.58 18.97
C ILE A 247 -10.99 -8.69 19.23
N PHE A 248 -10.76 -9.57 18.25
CA PHE A 248 -9.78 -10.64 18.36
C PHE A 248 -8.38 -10.08 18.66
N TRP A 249 -7.93 -9.07 17.93
CA TRP A 249 -6.64 -8.43 18.14
C TRP A 249 -6.48 -7.89 19.57
N VAL A 250 -7.46 -7.14 20.08
CA VAL A 250 -7.41 -6.58 21.44
C VAL A 250 -7.33 -7.70 22.46
N PHE A 251 -8.27 -8.65 22.42
CA PHE A 251 -8.30 -9.77 23.39
C PHE A 251 -7.04 -10.63 23.33
N TYR A 252 -6.58 -10.98 22.14
CA TYR A 252 -5.38 -11.78 21.96
C TYR A 252 -4.15 -11.06 22.50
N SER A 253 -3.97 -9.78 22.17
CA SER A 253 -2.82 -8.98 22.61
C SER A 253 -2.78 -8.73 24.13
N LEU A 254 -3.92 -8.72 24.79
CA LEU A 254 -3.99 -8.61 26.25
C LEU A 254 -3.52 -9.91 26.96
N HIS A 255 -3.67 -11.05 26.32
CA HIS A 255 -3.34 -12.35 26.90
C HIS A 255 -1.98 -12.88 26.45
N LYS A 256 -1.56 -12.54 25.25
CA LYS A 256 -0.33 -13.09 24.67
C LYS A 256 0.39 -12.08 23.78
N TRP A 257 1.64 -11.86 24.09
CA TRP A 257 2.52 -10.97 23.31
C TRP A 257 3.53 -11.80 22.52
N ASP A 258 3.18 -12.20 21.32
CA ASP A 258 3.99 -13.02 20.41
C ASP A 258 4.01 -12.46 18.98
N THR A 259 4.53 -13.23 18.04
CA THR A 259 4.63 -12.82 16.62
C THR A 259 3.28 -12.55 15.99
N LEU A 260 2.22 -13.29 16.38
CA LEU A 260 0.85 -13.03 15.90
C LEU A 260 0.36 -11.66 16.37
N SER A 261 0.49 -11.41 17.67
CA SER A 261 0.13 -10.12 18.28
C SER A 261 0.88 -8.98 17.64
N TYR A 262 2.20 -9.10 17.49
CA TYR A 262 3.04 -8.09 16.85
C TYR A 262 2.63 -7.82 15.39
N GLY A 263 2.35 -8.87 14.61
CA GLY A 263 1.90 -8.75 13.23
C GLY A 263 0.56 -8.03 13.11
N LEU A 264 -0.40 -8.35 14.01
CA LEU A 264 -1.69 -7.67 14.06
C LEU A 264 -1.54 -6.19 14.48
N TRP A 265 -0.70 -5.87 15.48
CA TRP A 265 -0.39 -4.49 15.84
C TRP A 265 0.18 -3.70 14.66
N TRP A 266 1.12 -4.30 13.94
CA TRP A 266 1.68 -3.69 12.73
C TRP A 266 0.58 -3.40 11.71
N PHE A 267 -0.28 -4.40 11.39
CA PHE A 267 -1.39 -4.23 10.45
C PHE A 267 -2.29 -3.05 10.86
N PHE A 268 -2.77 -3.03 12.11
CA PHE A 268 -3.71 -2.00 12.55
C PHE A 268 -3.09 -0.60 12.58
N ILE A 269 -1.87 -0.45 13.03
CA ILE A 269 -1.18 0.83 13.05
C ILE A 269 -0.95 1.35 11.63
N MET A 270 -0.51 0.48 10.71
CA MET A 270 -0.23 0.88 9.34
C MET A 270 -1.49 1.17 8.53
N ILE A 271 -2.62 0.50 8.80
CA ILE A 271 -3.87 0.75 8.08
C ILE A 271 -4.67 1.93 8.66
N ALA A 272 -4.43 2.34 9.90
CA ALA A 272 -5.20 3.38 10.58
C ALA A 272 -5.34 4.69 9.78
N PRO A 273 -4.29 5.24 9.13
CA PRO A 273 -4.41 6.45 8.31
C PRO A 273 -5.30 6.27 7.08
N PHE A 274 -5.43 5.04 6.62
CA PHE A 274 -6.15 4.65 5.40
C PHE A 274 -7.53 4.05 5.69
N SER A 275 -7.97 4.12 6.95
CA SER A 275 -9.25 3.59 7.40
C SER A 275 -10.48 4.41 6.99
N ASN A 276 -10.31 5.54 6.31
CA ASN A 276 -11.36 6.51 6.00
C ASN A 276 -12.00 7.16 7.24
N LEU A 277 -11.36 7.13 8.40
CA LEU A 277 -11.75 7.95 9.55
C LEU A 277 -11.72 9.44 9.18
N LYS A 278 -10.72 9.83 8.40
CA LYS A 278 -10.73 11.00 7.52
C LYS A 278 -10.85 10.50 6.09
N ARG A 279 -11.88 10.99 5.39
CA ARG A 279 -12.14 10.56 4.01
C ARG A 279 -10.96 10.86 3.12
N LEU A 280 -10.52 9.84 2.38
CA LEU A 280 -9.46 9.93 1.39
C LEU A 280 -10.05 10.26 0.02
N HIS A 281 -9.26 10.85 -0.86
CA HIS A 281 -9.66 11.12 -2.25
C HIS A 281 -10.04 9.81 -2.97
N GLN A 282 -9.25 8.76 -2.79
CA GLN A 282 -9.59 7.39 -3.15
C GLN A 282 -9.89 6.62 -1.87
N GLU A 283 -11.17 6.29 -1.61
CA GLU A 283 -11.58 5.64 -0.36
C GLU A 283 -10.95 4.26 -0.21
N ILE A 284 -10.80 3.53 -1.31
CA ILE A 284 -10.16 2.21 -1.37
C ILE A 284 -9.10 2.20 -2.47
N SER A 285 -7.90 1.75 -2.12
CA SER A 285 -6.79 1.57 -3.06
C SER A 285 -5.78 0.57 -2.50
N GLU A 286 -5.31 -0.39 -3.31
CA GLU A 286 -4.35 -1.41 -2.86
C GLU A 286 -3.00 -0.83 -2.43
N ARG A 287 -2.60 0.34 -2.95
CA ARG A 287 -1.35 0.97 -2.49
C ARG A 287 -1.31 1.26 -1.00
N TYR A 288 -2.48 1.42 -0.37
CA TYR A 288 -2.59 1.62 1.07
C TYR A 288 -2.29 0.35 1.88
N LEU A 289 -2.37 -0.82 1.23
CA LEU A 289 -2.16 -2.12 1.83
C LEU A 289 -0.68 -2.51 1.91
N TYR A 290 0.20 -1.87 1.15
CA TYR A 290 1.59 -2.29 1.04
C TYR A 290 2.29 -2.42 2.40
N ALA A 291 2.18 -1.43 3.27
CA ALA A 291 2.77 -1.48 4.60
C ALA A 291 1.99 -2.37 5.60
N PRO A 292 0.65 -2.31 5.68
CA PRO A 292 -0.16 -3.20 6.53
C PRO A 292 0.05 -4.68 6.23
N LEU A 293 0.17 -5.05 4.95
CA LEU A 293 0.34 -6.42 4.49
C LEU A 293 1.56 -7.12 5.11
N ILE A 294 2.64 -6.39 5.40
CA ILE A 294 3.83 -6.94 6.07
C ILE A 294 3.44 -7.59 7.39
N GLY A 295 2.71 -6.87 8.23
CA GLY A 295 2.27 -7.36 9.53
C GLY A 295 1.29 -8.52 9.42
N LEU A 296 0.35 -8.43 8.47
CA LEU A 296 -0.64 -9.48 8.28
C LEU A 296 -0.01 -10.77 7.76
N MET A 297 0.98 -10.69 6.85
CA MET A 297 1.70 -11.88 6.38
C MET A 297 2.61 -12.47 7.48
N LEU A 298 3.14 -11.65 8.38
CA LEU A 298 3.86 -12.13 9.56
C LEU A 298 2.93 -12.90 10.52
N ALA A 299 1.75 -12.33 10.82
CA ALA A 299 0.74 -12.96 11.65
C ALA A 299 0.23 -14.28 11.05
N LEU A 300 -0.07 -14.27 9.76
CA LEU A 300 -0.52 -15.45 9.02
C LEU A 300 0.56 -16.55 9.01
N SER A 301 1.80 -16.18 8.69
CA SER A 301 2.92 -17.14 8.67
C SER A 301 3.17 -17.77 10.04
N TYR A 302 2.99 -17.02 11.12
CA TYR A 302 3.08 -17.58 12.48
C TYR A 302 2.06 -18.71 12.70
N LEU A 303 0.86 -18.59 12.16
CA LEU A 303 -0.18 -19.60 12.28
C LEU A 303 0.04 -20.82 11.39
N ILE A 304 0.60 -20.63 10.19
CA ILE A 304 0.63 -21.69 9.16
C ILE A 304 2.04 -22.16 8.76
N ALA A 305 3.11 -21.63 9.35
CA ALA A 305 4.50 -21.99 8.98
C ALA A 305 4.81 -23.50 9.09
N ASN A 306 4.09 -24.22 9.93
CA ASN A 306 4.23 -25.66 10.11
C ASN A 306 3.35 -26.50 9.19
N TYR A 307 2.56 -25.86 8.31
CA TYR A 307 1.64 -26.51 7.38
C TYR A 307 2.07 -26.28 5.91
N PRO A 308 3.08 -26.98 5.39
CA PRO A 308 3.67 -26.70 4.09
C PRO A 308 2.67 -26.82 2.93
N LEU A 309 1.68 -27.70 3.03
CA LEU A 309 0.60 -27.81 2.04
C LEU A 309 -0.24 -26.53 1.96
N VAL A 310 -0.62 -25.98 3.11
CA VAL A 310 -1.40 -24.71 3.18
C VAL A 310 -0.60 -23.56 2.58
N LEU A 311 0.67 -23.46 2.94
CA LEU A 311 1.59 -22.47 2.38
C LEU A 311 1.73 -22.61 0.87
N GLY A 312 1.90 -23.83 0.36
CA GLY A 312 2.00 -24.12 -1.07
C GLY A 312 0.75 -23.70 -1.84
N VAL A 313 -0.43 -24.04 -1.31
CA VAL A 313 -1.72 -23.64 -1.90
C VAL A 313 -1.87 -22.11 -1.91
N MET A 314 -1.58 -21.43 -0.80
CA MET A 314 -1.67 -19.98 -0.73
C MET A 314 -0.70 -19.29 -1.70
N LEU A 315 0.55 -19.72 -1.75
CA LEU A 315 1.53 -19.19 -2.70
C LEU A 315 1.07 -19.38 -4.14
N THR A 316 0.54 -20.55 -4.47
CA THR A 316 0.01 -20.83 -5.81
C THR A 316 -1.12 -19.89 -6.18
N ILE A 317 -2.09 -19.69 -5.27
CA ILE A 317 -3.19 -18.73 -5.46
C ILE A 317 -2.66 -17.31 -5.66
N TYR A 318 -1.74 -16.87 -4.80
CA TYR A 318 -1.17 -15.52 -4.86
C TYR A 318 -0.39 -15.30 -6.15
N ILE A 319 0.50 -16.21 -6.51
CA ILE A 319 1.30 -16.14 -7.74
C ILE A 319 0.39 -16.12 -8.98
N THR A 320 -0.59 -17.01 -9.05
CA THR A 320 -1.52 -17.07 -10.19
C THR A 320 -2.30 -15.77 -10.32
N LYS A 321 -2.87 -15.28 -9.22
CA LYS A 321 -3.61 -14.02 -9.24
C LYS A 321 -2.69 -12.84 -9.55
N PHE A 322 -1.47 -12.82 -8.99
CA PHE A 322 -0.48 -11.78 -9.26
C PHE A 322 -0.14 -11.67 -10.75
N ILE A 323 0.12 -12.81 -11.41
CA ILE A 323 0.41 -12.85 -12.86
C ILE A 323 -0.76 -12.31 -13.68
N CYS A 324 -2.00 -12.63 -13.29
CA CYS A 324 -3.20 -12.10 -13.96
C CYS A 324 -3.31 -10.58 -13.81
N VAL A 325 -3.13 -10.10 -12.59
CA VAL A 325 -3.33 -8.68 -12.24
C VAL A 325 -2.19 -7.78 -12.76
N MET A 326 -0.97 -8.31 -12.82
CA MET A 326 0.21 -7.57 -13.27
C MET A 326 0.02 -6.93 -14.65
N ARG A 327 -0.72 -7.59 -15.54
CA ARG A 327 -0.99 -7.09 -16.91
C ARG A 327 -1.71 -5.75 -16.92
N MET A 328 -2.46 -5.42 -15.90
CA MET A 328 -3.15 -4.14 -15.75
C MET A 328 -2.18 -2.94 -15.82
N PHE A 329 -0.92 -3.12 -15.40
CA PHE A 329 0.09 -2.05 -15.40
C PHE A 329 0.96 -2.01 -16.67
N GLN A 330 0.61 -2.77 -17.71
CA GLN A 330 1.38 -2.82 -18.93
C GLN A 330 1.38 -1.48 -19.66
N ASP A 331 0.22 -0.84 -19.71
CA ASP A 331 0.00 0.51 -20.24
C ASP A 331 -1.30 1.12 -19.68
N ASP A 332 -1.53 2.40 -19.99
CA ASP A 332 -2.67 3.18 -19.48
C ASP A 332 -4.04 2.66 -19.95
N TYR A 333 -4.08 2.00 -21.10
CA TYR A 333 -5.31 1.37 -21.62
C TYR A 333 -5.72 0.19 -20.73
N TRP A 334 -4.79 -0.68 -20.38
CA TRP A 334 -5.08 -1.88 -19.59
C TRP A 334 -5.50 -1.58 -18.16
N ILE A 335 -5.00 -0.49 -17.55
CA ILE A 335 -5.46 -0.08 -16.21
C ILE A 335 -6.99 0.17 -16.22
N ILE A 336 -7.47 0.88 -17.22
CA ILE A 336 -8.87 1.26 -17.32
C ILE A 336 -9.73 0.05 -17.71
N GLU A 337 -9.32 -0.73 -18.72
CA GLU A 337 -10.06 -1.90 -19.16
C GLU A 337 -10.20 -2.95 -18.06
N HIS A 338 -9.12 -3.28 -17.35
CA HIS A 338 -9.17 -4.18 -16.20
C HIS A 338 -10.09 -3.64 -15.09
N ALA A 339 -10.04 -2.35 -14.79
CA ALA A 339 -10.89 -1.77 -13.77
C ALA A 339 -12.39 -1.89 -14.10
N VAL A 340 -12.76 -1.70 -15.37
CA VAL A 340 -14.15 -1.87 -15.83
C VAL A 340 -14.58 -3.35 -15.79
N ILE A 341 -13.68 -4.28 -16.12
CA ILE A 341 -13.96 -5.72 -16.14
C ILE A 341 -14.06 -6.28 -14.72
N ASP A 342 -13.07 -5.95 -13.87
CA ASP A 342 -12.95 -6.52 -12.52
C ASP A 342 -13.94 -5.88 -11.55
N ASP A 343 -14.30 -4.61 -11.74
CA ASP A 343 -15.29 -3.91 -10.95
C ASP A 343 -16.25 -3.05 -11.81
N PRO A 344 -17.23 -3.68 -12.50
CA PRO A 344 -18.17 -2.97 -13.38
C PRO A 344 -19.02 -1.88 -12.69
N LYS A 345 -19.01 -1.85 -11.35
CA LYS A 345 -19.71 -0.82 -10.55
C LYS A 345 -18.83 0.38 -10.24
N ALA A 346 -17.54 0.36 -10.61
CA ALA A 346 -16.63 1.47 -10.43
C ALA A 346 -16.92 2.58 -11.44
N TRP A 347 -17.82 3.51 -11.11
CA TRP A 347 -18.22 4.61 -11.98
C TRP A 347 -17.04 5.41 -12.51
N PHE A 348 -16.01 5.60 -11.69
CA PHE A 348 -14.81 6.34 -12.08
C PHE A 348 -14.03 5.64 -13.20
N ALA A 349 -13.97 4.30 -13.20
CA ALA A 349 -13.35 3.54 -14.28
C ALA A 349 -14.08 3.77 -15.62
N TRP A 350 -15.42 3.74 -15.61
CA TRP A 350 -16.23 4.05 -16.77
C TRP A 350 -16.03 5.48 -17.26
N HIS A 351 -15.95 6.43 -16.33
CA HIS A 351 -15.66 7.83 -16.64
C HIS A 351 -14.31 7.98 -17.36
N MET A 352 -13.26 7.39 -16.81
CA MET A 352 -11.92 7.43 -17.40
C MET A 352 -11.88 6.74 -18.78
N ARG A 353 -12.60 5.62 -18.94
CA ARG A 353 -12.76 4.97 -20.24
C ARG A 353 -13.43 5.87 -21.24
N GLY A 354 -14.48 6.57 -20.84
CA GLY A 354 -15.15 7.56 -21.66
C GLY A 354 -14.23 8.69 -22.11
N MET A 355 -13.39 9.22 -21.20
CA MET A 355 -12.39 10.24 -21.53
C MET A 355 -11.39 9.74 -22.58
N LYS A 356 -10.85 8.52 -22.42
CA LYS A 356 -9.93 7.93 -23.40
C LYS A 356 -10.57 7.68 -24.77
N ARG A 357 -11.84 7.26 -24.80
CA ARG A 357 -12.58 7.11 -26.06
C ARG A 357 -12.85 8.45 -26.74
N TRP A 358 -13.11 9.49 -25.95
CA TRP A 358 -13.24 10.86 -26.45
C TRP A 358 -11.95 11.38 -27.09
N GLU A 359 -10.82 11.22 -26.39
CA GLU A 359 -9.47 11.57 -26.90
C GLU A 359 -9.16 10.83 -28.22
N ALA A 360 -9.61 9.58 -28.36
CA ALA A 360 -9.50 8.78 -29.57
C ALA A 360 -10.57 9.11 -30.64
N GLN A 361 -11.34 10.19 -30.47
CA GLN A 361 -12.43 10.62 -31.36
C GLN A 361 -13.57 9.60 -31.55
N SER A 362 -13.67 8.60 -30.68
CA SER A 362 -14.75 7.61 -30.67
C SER A 362 -15.92 8.11 -29.81
N TYR A 363 -16.55 9.20 -30.24
CA TYR A 363 -17.54 9.96 -29.46
C TYR A 363 -18.76 9.14 -29.01
N ARG A 364 -19.24 8.23 -29.87
CA ARG A 364 -20.37 7.34 -29.53
C ARG A 364 -20.04 6.43 -28.37
N GLU A 365 -18.84 5.82 -28.40
CA GLU A 365 -18.38 4.94 -27.32
C GLU A 365 -18.11 5.74 -26.04
N ALA A 366 -17.58 6.96 -26.15
CA ALA A 366 -17.40 7.86 -25.01
C ALA A 366 -18.72 8.13 -24.30
N LEU A 367 -19.78 8.46 -25.04
CA LEU A 367 -21.12 8.70 -24.49
C LEU A 367 -21.68 7.46 -23.80
N ILE A 368 -21.55 6.27 -24.40
CA ILE A 368 -21.98 5.00 -23.79
C ILE A 368 -21.27 4.79 -22.44
N ASN A 369 -19.95 4.98 -22.40
CA ASN A 369 -19.18 4.81 -21.16
C ASN A 369 -19.62 5.82 -20.08
N TRP A 370 -19.92 7.06 -20.42
CA TRP A 370 -20.40 8.05 -19.45
C TRP A 370 -21.82 7.78 -18.97
N VAL A 371 -22.66 7.14 -19.78
CA VAL A 371 -23.96 6.63 -19.31
C VAL A 371 -23.77 5.50 -18.30
N MET A 372 -22.80 4.60 -18.53
CA MET A 372 -22.48 3.52 -17.58
C MET A 372 -21.83 4.05 -16.29
N ALA A 373 -21.23 5.25 -16.31
CA ALA A 373 -20.65 5.90 -15.14
C ALA A 373 -21.70 6.54 -14.21
N LYS A 374 -22.98 6.66 -14.62
CA LYS A 374 -24.07 7.20 -13.79
C LYS A 374 -24.60 6.15 -12.81
#